data_ec3e93eabfbbcde6fc530e18bd43d77b
#
_entry.id   ec3e93eabfbbcde6fc530e18bd43d77b
#
_cell.length_a   1.000
_cell.length_b   1.000
_cell.length_c   1.000
_cell.angle_alpha   90.00
_cell.angle_beta   90.00
_cell.angle_gamma   90.00
#
_symmetry.space_group_name_H-M   'P 1'
#
loop_
_entity.id
_entity.type
_entity.pdbx_description
1 polymer ?
#
loop_
_entity_poly.entity_id
_entity_poly.type
_entity_poly.pdbx_seq_one_letter_code
_entity_poly.pdbx_strand_id
1 'polypeptide(L)'
;MTNHTEARLAREAELAYASLSMVTDFDCWHEDHDAVSVEMVIGNLQANASATEPILSGLMQRLKQDPPSSPAHTALADALITPKDQVPAQTRSNLDLFTAPYWGRFDQASAS
;
A
#
# COMPACT_ATOMS: atom_id res chain seq x y z
N MET A 1 -13.39 6.58 -0.98
CA MET A 1 -12.80 5.23 -1.11
C MET A 1 -11.36 5.39 -1.57
N THR A 2 -10.45 5.60 -0.63
CA THR A 2 -9.01 5.89 -0.86
C THR A 2 -8.19 4.62 -1.13
N ASN A 3 -8.63 3.46 -0.64
CA ASN A 3 -7.94 2.18 -0.71
C ASN A 3 -7.41 1.83 -2.14
N HIS A 4 -8.24 2.01 -3.18
CA HIS A 4 -7.82 1.73 -4.56
C HIS A 4 -6.67 2.63 -5.02
N THR A 5 -6.71 3.91 -4.69
CA THR A 5 -5.66 4.87 -5.04
C THR A 5 -4.36 4.54 -4.32
N GLU A 6 -4.43 4.24 -3.03
CA GLU A 6 -3.28 3.84 -2.22
C GLU A 6 -2.65 2.54 -2.73
N ALA A 7 -3.47 1.53 -3.07
CA ALA A 7 -2.99 0.27 -3.62
C ALA A 7 -2.25 0.44 -4.96
N ARG A 8 -2.73 1.35 -5.83
CA ARG A 8 -2.05 1.68 -7.09
C ARG A 8 -0.71 2.36 -6.85
N LEU A 9 -0.69 3.40 -6.00
CA LEU A 9 0.55 4.11 -5.68
C LEU A 9 1.58 3.20 -4.99
N ALA A 10 1.12 2.33 -4.08
CA ALA A 10 1.98 1.34 -3.46
C ALA A 10 2.60 0.38 -4.51
N ARG A 11 1.81 -0.10 -5.47
CA ARG A 11 2.31 -0.95 -6.54
C ARG A 11 3.30 -0.22 -7.45
N GLU A 12 3.06 1.06 -7.78
CA GLU A 12 4.00 1.90 -8.54
C GLU A 12 5.31 2.15 -7.77
N ALA A 13 5.25 2.11 -6.44
CA ALA A 13 6.42 2.21 -5.55
C ALA A 13 7.04 0.84 -5.20
N GLU A 14 6.59 -0.25 -5.82
CA GLU A 14 7.02 -1.63 -5.56
C GLU A 14 6.82 -2.09 -4.11
N LEU A 15 5.79 -1.54 -3.45
CA LEU A 15 5.39 -1.91 -2.11
C LEU A 15 4.24 -2.93 -2.16
N ALA A 16 4.40 -4.03 -1.45
CA ALA A 16 3.30 -4.96 -1.20
C ALA A 16 2.26 -4.28 -0.29
N TYR A 17 1.02 -4.19 -0.76
CA TYR A 17 -0.06 -3.49 -0.08
C TYR A 17 -1.12 -4.47 0.41
N ALA A 18 -1.54 -4.29 1.65
CA ALA A 18 -2.70 -4.96 2.22
C ALA A 18 -3.47 -3.97 3.09
N SER A 19 -4.79 -4.14 3.17
CA SER A 19 -5.63 -3.31 4.04
C SER A 19 -6.23 -4.15 5.16
N LEU A 20 -6.25 -3.58 6.36
CA LEU A 20 -6.99 -4.10 7.51
C LEU A 20 -8.21 -3.21 7.70
N SER A 21 -9.39 -3.76 7.39
CA SER A 21 -10.66 -3.03 7.48
C SER A 21 -11.37 -3.34 8.78
N MET A 22 -11.77 -2.30 9.50
CA MET A 22 -12.57 -2.39 10.72
C MET A 22 -14.05 -2.31 10.34
N VAL A 23 -14.76 -3.43 10.47
CA VAL A 23 -16.18 -3.53 10.15
C VAL A 23 -17.01 -3.11 11.37
N THR A 24 -17.97 -2.21 11.17
CA THR A 24 -18.82 -1.64 12.24
C THR A 24 -20.23 -2.21 12.26
N ASP A 25 -20.73 -2.65 11.11
CA ASP A 25 -22.09 -3.17 10.94
C ASP A 25 -22.16 -4.11 9.74
N PHE A 26 -23.31 -4.74 9.54
CA PHE A 26 -23.59 -5.65 8.42
C PHE A 26 -24.23 -4.96 7.21
N ASP A 27 -24.37 -3.61 7.27
CA ASP A 27 -25.09 -2.86 6.26
C ASP A 27 -26.54 -3.40 6.08
N CYS A 28 -27.13 -3.28 4.89
CA CYS A 28 -28.52 -3.61 4.60
C CYS A 28 -28.78 -5.08 4.20
N TRP A 29 -27.76 -5.94 4.16
CA TRP A 29 -27.93 -7.30 3.64
C TRP A 29 -28.33 -8.36 4.70
N HIS A 30 -28.29 -8.00 6.00
CA HIS A 30 -28.65 -8.94 7.06
C HIS A 30 -30.09 -8.73 7.48
N GLU A 31 -30.94 -9.74 7.25
CA GLU A 31 -32.41 -9.65 7.43
C GLU A 31 -32.85 -9.62 8.92
N ASP A 32 -32.02 -10.10 9.85
CA ASP A 32 -32.36 -10.28 11.28
C ASP A 32 -31.85 -9.14 12.19
N HIS A 33 -31.34 -8.06 11.66
CA HIS A 33 -30.88 -6.94 12.47
C HIS A 33 -31.82 -5.75 12.43
N ASP A 34 -32.23 -5.32 13.63
CA ASP A 34 -32.85 -4.01 13.88
C ASP A 34 -31.95 -2.87 13.35
N ALA A 35 -32.54 -1.71 13.16
CA ALA A 35 -31.83 -0.53 12.69
C ALA A 35 -30.53 -0.30 13.48
N VAL A 36 -29.40 -0.08 12.78
CA VAL A 36 -28.09 0.15 13.37
C VAL A 36 -28.14 1.30 14.36
N SER A 37 -27.88 1.04 15.64
CA SER A 37 -27.84 2.10 16.66
C SER A 37 -26.44 2.72 16.76
N VAL A 38 -26.38 3.97 17.19
CA VAL A 38 -25.12 4.69 17.42
C VAL A 38 -24.27 3.98 18.48
N GLU A 39 -24.90 3.44 19.52
CA GLU A 39 -24.23 2.72 20.60
C GLU A 39 -23.58 1.43 20.08
N MET A 40 -24.24 0.71 19.17
CA MET A 40 -23.67 -0.48 18.52
C MET A 40 -22.44 -0.13 17.70
N VAL A 41 -22.50 0.94 16.90
CA VAL A 41 -21.35 1.40 16.09
C VAL A 41 -20.17 1.78 16.98
N ILE A 42 -20.42 2.54 18.06
CA ILE A 42 -19.36 2.94 19.00
C ILE A 42 -18.76 1.71 19.69
N GLY A 43 -19.59 0.77 20.13
CA GLY A 43 -19.12 -0.48 20.73
C GLY A 43 -18.22 -1.29 19.78
N ASN A 44 -18.63 -1.44 18.53
CA ASN A 44 -17.84 -2.13 17.51
C ASN A 44 -16.54 -1.39 17.18
N LEU A 45 -16.55 -0.06 17.11
CA LEU A 45 -15.35 0.74 16.92
C LEU A 45 -14.33 0.55 18.05
N GLN A 46 -14.80 0.53 19.31
CA GLN A 46 -13.93 0.30 20.47
C GLN A 46 -13.35 -1.13 20.48
N ALA A 47 -14.17 -2.13 20.16
CA ALA A 47 -13.73 -3.52 20.07
C ALA A 47 -12.71 -3.70 18.94
N ASN A 48 -12.94 -3.09 17.77
CA ASN A 48 -12.05 -3.11 16.64
C ASN A 48 -10.70 -2.41 16.97
N ALA A 49 -10.74 -1.25 17.63
CA ALA A 49 -9.53 -0.55 18.06
C ALA A 49 -8.69 -1.41 19.01
N SER A 50 -9.33 -2.05 19.98
CA SER A 50 -8.65 -2.95 20.94
C SER A 50 -8.06 -4.20 20.28
N ALA A 51 -8.71 -4.72 19.24
CA ALA A 51 -8.22 -5.88 18.50
C ALA A 51 -7.07 -5.53 17.52
N THR A 52 -7.03 -4.30 17.03
CA THR A 52 -6.07 -3.87 16.00
C THR A 52 -4.62 -3.87 16.51
N GLU A 53 -4.38 -3.41 17.71
CA GLU A 53 -3.02 -3.31 18.27
C GLU A 53 -2.29 -4.67 18.35
N PRO A 54 -2.88 -5.73 18.94
CA PRO A 54 -2.22 -7.03 18.96
C PRO A 54 -2.08 -7.65 17.56
N ILE A 55 -3.03 -7.42 16.64
CA ILE A 55 -2.94 -7.88 15.25
C ILE A 55 -1.74 -7.25 14.56
N LEU A 56 -1.60 -5.92 14.64
CA LEU A 56 -0.48 -5.20 14.03
C LEU A 56 0.86 -5.60 14.66
N SER A 57 0.92 -5.73 15.99
CA SER A 57 2.13 -6.18 16.67
C SER A 57 2.55 -7.58 16.23
N GLY A 58 1.61 -8.52 16.16
CA GLY A 58 1.86 -9.88 15.68
C GLY A 58 2.28 -9.93 14.21
N LEU A 59 1.64 -9.11 13.36
CA LEU A 59 1.99 -8.97 11.95
C LEU A 59 3.43 -8.46 11.79
N MET A 60 3.79 -7.39 12.50
CA MET A 60 5.14 -6.81 12.43
C MET A 60 6.23 -7.81 12.85
N GLN A 61 5.97 -8.62 13.89
CA GLN A 61 6.89 -9.67 14.30
C GLN A 61 7.06 -10.74 13.22
N ARG A 62 5.97 -11.18 12.58
CA ARG A 62 6.02 -12.17 11.49
C ARG A 62 6.75 -11.62 10.26
N LEU A 63 6.45 -10.40 9.85
CA LEU A 63 7.13 -9.76 8.71
C LEU A 63 8.62 -9.57 8.94
N LYS A 64 9.04 -9.36 10.19
CA LYS A 64 10.46 -9.27 10.54
C LYS A 64 11.18 -10.63 10.47
N GLN A 65 10.49 -11.71 10.84
CA GLN A 65 11.06 -13.06 10.86
C GLN A 65 11.05 -13.71 9.48
N ASP A 66 9.99 -13.51 8.72
CA ASP A 66 9.78 -14.11 7.40
C ASP A 66 9.12 -13.08 6.46
N PRO A 67 9.90 -12.20 5.84
CA PRO A 67 9.39 -11.21 4.90
C PRO A 67 8.76 -11.90 3.69
N PRO A 68 7.50 -11.66 3.37
CA PRO A 68 6.84 -12.31 2.24
C PRO A 68 7.42 -11.83 0.91
N SER A 69 7.59 -12.74 -0.03
CA SER A 69 7.80 -12.40 -1.42
C SER A 69 6.47 -11.96 -2.06
N SER A 70 6.51 -10.90 -2.86
CA SER A 70 5.34 -10.40 -3.58
C SER A 70 5.70 -10.01 -5.01
N PRO A 71 4.84 -10.30 -6.00
CA PRO A 71 4.99 -9.78 -7.36
C PRO A 71 4.98 -8.24 -7.43
N ALA A 72 4.51 -7.57 -6.38
CA ALA A 72 4.58 -6.12 -6.30
C ALA A 72 6.01 -5.59 -6.21
N HIS A 73 6.95 -6.35 -5.63
CA HIS A 73 8.34 -5.92 -5.43
C HIS A 73 9.16 -5.78 -6.73
N THR A 74 8.60 -6.19 -7.86
CA THR A 74 9.20 -6.06 -9.20
C THR A 74 8.20 -5.53 -10.21
N ALA A 75 7.21 -4.76 -9.75
CA ALA A 75 6.11 -4.29 -10.59
C ALA A 75 6.56 -3.35 -11.72
N LEU A 76 7.72 -2.69 -11.56
CA LEU A 76 8.28 -1.78 -12.56
C LEU A 76 9.17 -2.48 -13.59
N ALA A 77 9.57 -3.74 -13.38
CA ALA A 77 10.50 -4.45 -14.27
C ALA A 77 10.08 -4.41 -15.74
N ASP A 78 8.79 -4.63 -16.01
CA ASP A 78 8.23 -4.63 -17.36
C ASP A 78 7.38 -3.38 -17.67
N ALA A 79 7.31 -2.42 -16.74
CA ALA A 79 6.47 -1.22 -16.87
C ALA A 79 7.24 -0.02 -17.43
N LEU A 80 8.57 -0.02 -17.34
CA LEU A 80 9.44 1.07 -17.80
C LEU A 80 9.76 0.91 -19.29
N ILE A 81 8.78 1.21 -20.14
CA ILE A 81 8.86 1.01 -21.62
C ILE A 81 9.72 2.08 -22.28
N THR A 82 9.72 3.32 -21.76
CA THR A 82 10.51 4.42 -22.32
C THR A 82 11.99 4.20 -22.05
N PRO A 83 12.87 4.22 -23.08
CA PRO A 83 14.31 4.18 -22.90
C PRO A 83 14.80 5.32 -22.00
N LYS A 84 15.70 5.02 -21.08
CA LYS A 84 16.16 5.98 -20.06
C LYS A 84 16.78 7.26 -20.63
N ASP A 85 17.41 7.17 -21.79
CA ASP A 85 18.05 8.28 -22.52
C ASP A 85 17.04 9.24 -23.17
N GLN A 86 15.79 8.78 -23.36
CA GLN A 86 14.69 9.61 -23.87
C GLN A 86 13.90 10.30 -22.75
N VAL A 87 14.17 9.97 -21.49
CA VAL A 87 13.49 10.58 -20.36
C VAL A 87 14.22 11.87 -19.94
N PRO A 88 13.49 13.02 -19.83
CA PRO A 88 14.12 14.29 -19.41
C PRO A 88 14.86 14.16 -18.08
N ALA A 89 16.02 14.82 -17.95
CA ALA A 89 16.88 14.74 -16.77
C ALA A 89 16.14 15.07 -15.46
N GLN A 90 15.28 16.08 -15.46
CA GLN A 90 14.47 16.44 -14.30
C GLN A 90 13.52 15.31 -13.89
N THR A 91 12.87 14.64 -14.85
CA THR A 91 11.99 13.52 -14.60
C THR A 91 12.75 12.33 -14.04
N ARG A 92 13.92 12.03 -14.59
CA ARG A 92 14.81 10.97 -14.08
C ARG A 92 15.22 11.24 -12.64
N SER A 93 15.62 12.47 -12.32
CA SER A 93 15.97 12.87 -10.96
C SER A 93 14.78 12.69 -9.99
N ASN A 94 13.58 13.09 -10.38
CA ASN A 94 12.37 12.96 -9.55
C ASN A 94 11.97 11.51 -9.30
N LEU A 95 12.22 10.62 -10.27
CA LEU A 95 11.84 9.22 -10.21
C LEU A 95 12.98 8.30 -9.74
N ASP A 96 14.17 8.84 -9.47
CA ASP A 96 15.37 8.05 -9.18
C ASP A 96 15.17 7.02 -8.05
N LEU A 97 14.41 7.40 -7.01
CA LEU A 97 14.11 6.49 -5.90
C LEU A 97 13.47 5.17 -6.35
N PHE A 98 12.60 5.22 -7.35
CA PHE A 98 11.85 4.05 -7.84
C PHE A 98 12.54 3.38 -9.03
N THR A 99 13.21 4.15 -9.87
CA THR A 99 13.75 3.65 -11.15
C THR A 99 15.23 3.26 -11.07
N ALA A 100 15.94 3.64 -10.01
CA ALA A 100 17.35 3.32 -9.85
C ALA A 100 17.70 1.81 -9.95
N PRO A 101 16.87 0.86 -9.47
CA PRO A 101 17.13 -0.56 -9.66
C PRO A 101 17.18 -0.99 -11.12
N TYR A 102 16.47 -0.28 -12.01
CA TYR A 102 16.31 -0.62 -13.43
C TYR A 102 17.21 0.22 -14.36
N TRP A 103 17.36 1.51 -14.05
CA TRP A 103 18.09 2.46 -14.89
C TRP A 103 19.48 2.83 -14.35
N GLY A 104 19.80 2.42 -13.11
CA GLY A 104 20.94 2.95 -12.35
C GLY A 104 20.62 4.32 -11.75
N ARG A 105 21.32 4.68 -10.67
CA ARG A 105 21.13 5.98 -10.02
C ARG A 105 21.35 7.13 -10.98
N PHE A 106 20.54 8.17 -10.84
CA PHE A 106 20.70 9.39 -11.62
C PHE A 106 21.88 10.22 -11.08
N ASP A 107 22.87 10.43 -11.92
CA ASP A 107 24.01 11.32 -11.61
C ASP A 107 23.80 12.67 -12.26
N GLN A 108 23.60 13.71 -11.44
CA GLN A 108 23.42 15.09 -11.92
C GLN A 108 24.68 15.63 -12.64
N ALA A 109 25.87 15.13 -12.31
CA ALA A 109 27.12 15.58 -12.93
C ALA A 109 27.26 15.13 -14.40
N SER A 110 26.56 14.09 -14.82
CA SER A 110 26.57 13.56 -16.19
C SER A 110 25.47 14.13 -17.10
N ALA A 111 24.63 15.03 -16.59
CA ALA A 111 23.48 15.59 -17.30
C ALA A 111 23.69 17.06 -17.79
N SER A 112 24.94 17.57 -17.73
CA SER A 112 25.34 18.92 -18.18
C SER A 112 25.85 18.93 -19.62
#